data_7f7be00d7fe3f80d4584f250cc6d6c9f
#
_entry.id   7f7be00d7fe3f80d4584f250cc6d6c9f
#
_cell.length_a   1.000
_cell.length_b   1.000
_cell.length_c   1.000
_cell.angle_alpha   90.00
_cell.angle_beta   90.00
_cell.angle_gamma   90.00
#
_symmetry.space_group_name_H-M   'P 1'
#
loop_
_entity.id
_entity.type
_entity.pdbx_description
1 polymer ?
#
loop_
_entity_poly.entity_id
_entity_poly.type
_entity_poly.pdbx_seq_one_letter_code
_entity_poly.pdbx_strand_id
1 'polypeptide(L)'
;MIKQNLFKLTAIIITILFFLLTGADMYLKTYGDISQYPASIEQSTKIEKLSNFYKKEGTEIRIMTYNLLADTLSFEGTPAQYRADGVCKILNGISPDVCGFQEMSRKWFACVYNNTDYKFIHPIRSAAFSTMTTLAYNPKTVNLVAFGEQVFKNGNNSALRRMVWGVFRHVKTDKIFAVVNTHFSLSGADFTDNTIPLTQALEMITLCKELKNLFNCPVFPLGDFNAHKSTKKTPSPIYDILVTAFKNTTDLAKTRSHGENTNNKTLFIDHVFSFGDVKILRHITLSQSSFKQLSDHYPLFCDISLK
;
A
#
# COMPACT_ATOMS: atom_id res chain seq x y z
N MET A 1 -31.44 -26.24 32.41
CA MET A 1 -30.55 -26.77 31.36
C MET A 1 -30.15 -25.71 30.32
N ILE A 2 -31.07 -25.02 29.65
CA ILE A 2 -30.78 -24.00 28.64
C ILE A 2 -29.91 -22.83 29.17
N LYS A 3 -30.25 -22.28 30.35
CA LYS A 3 -29.47 -21.17 30.95
C LYS A 3 -28.03 -21.58 31.32
N GLN A 4 -27.81 -22.79 31.79
CA GLN A 4 -26.44 -23.26 32.09
C GLN A 4 -25.57 -23.48 30.82
N ASN A 5 -26.19 -23.93 29.72
CA ASN A 5 -25.49 -24.07 28.47
C ASN A 5 -25.15 -22.72 27.82
N LEU A 6 -26.04 -21.74 27.96
CA LEU A 6 -25.78 -20.39 27.46
C LEU A 6 -24.61 -19.74 28.24
N PHE A 7 -24.60 -19.89 29.58
CA PHE A 7 -23.50 -19.37 30.40
C PHE A 7 -22.15 -20.00 30.07
N LYS A 8 -22.12 -21.33 29.85
CA LYS A 8 -20.90 -22.04 29.41
C LYS A 8 -20.43 -21.57 28.03
N LEU A 9 -21.34 -21.37 27.07
CA LEU A 9 -21.03 -20.89 25.74
C LEU A 9 -20.46 -19.46 25.78
N THR A 10 -21.06 -18.59 26.58
CA THR A 10 -20.57 -17.21 26.80
C THR A 10 -19.18 -17.19 27.43
N ALA A 11 -18.94 -18.02 28.45
CA ALA A 11 -17.63 -18.14 29.08
C ALA A 11 -16.56 -18.63 28.10
N ILE A 12 -16.88 -19.62 27.26
CA ILE A 12 -15.96 -20.12 26.21
C ILE A 12 -15.64 -19.02 25.19
N ILE A 13 -16.64 -18.28 24.72
CA ILE A 13 -16.46 -17.18 23.78
C ILE A 13 -15.57 -16.08 24.38
N ILE A 14 -15.81 -15.69 25.64
CA ILE A 14 -14.99 -14.69 26.34
C ILE A 14 -13.55 -15.19 26.49
N THR A 15 -13.37 -16.46 26.86
CA THR A 15 -12.03 -17.05 26.99
C THR A 15 -11.29 -17.07 25.63
N ILE A 16 -11.96 -17.47 24.56
CA ILE A 16 -11.36 -17.48 23.20
C ILE A 16 -11.01 -16.05 22.77
N LEU A 17 -11.90 -15.07 22.99
CA LEU A 17 -11.63 -13.67 22.70
C LEU A 17 -10.45 -13.13 23.52
N PHE A 18 -10.34 -13.48 24.79
CA PHE A 18 -9.22 -13.10 25.65
C PHE A 18 -7.90 -13.66 25.13
N PHE A 19 -7.85 -14.95 24.78
CA PHE A 19 -6.65 -15.58 24.21
C PHE A 19 -6.28 -15.01 22.85
N LEU A 20 -7.26 -14.68 21.99
CA LEU A 20 -7.02 -14.05 20.70
C LEU A 20 -6.46 -12.61 20.87
N LEU A 21 -7.01 -11.83 21.79
CA LEU A 21 -6.55 -10.47 22.07
C LEU A 21 -5.17 -10.46 22.72
N THR A 22 -4.91 -11.31 23.73
CA THR A 22 -3.60 -11.39 24.37
C THR A 22 -2.53 -11.94 23.45
N GLY A 23 -2.88 -12.92 22.60
CA GLY A 23 -1.96 -13.45 21.59
C GLY A 23 -1.61 -12.41 20.52
N ALA A 24 -2.57 -11.61 20.08
CA ALA A 24 -2.32 -10.51 19.13
C ALA A 24 -1.43 -9.43 19.76
N ASP A 25 -1.71 -9.02 20.97
CA ASP A 25 -0.93 -8.01 21.70
C ASP A 25 0.50 -8.49 21.98
N MET A 26 0.66 -9.75 22.37
CA MET A 26 1.97 -10.37 22.55
C MET A 26 2.76 -10.45 21.24
N TYR A 27 2.09 -10.77 20.12
CA TYR A 27 2.73 -10.78 18.81
C TYR A 27 3.21 -9.39 18.41
N LEU A 28 2.37 -8.37 18.56
CA LEU A 28 2.71 -6.98 18.28
C LEU A 28 3.91 -6.53 19.13
N LYS A 29 3.92 -6.85 20.43
CA LYS A 29 5.06 -6.53 21.31
C LYS A 29 6.33 -7.25 20.92
N THR A 30 6.26 -8.54 20.58
CA THR A 30 7.44 -9.34 20.25
C THR A 30 8.09 -8.92 18.93
N TYR A 31 7.30 -8.64 17.91
CA TYR A 31 7.81 -8.33 16.56
C TYR A 31 7.80 -6.85 16.23
N GLY A 32 7.10 -6.02 17.01
CA GLY A 32 7.00 -4.59 16.78
C GLY A 32 8.14 -3.76 17.37
N ASP A 33 8.95 -4.34 18.26
CA ASP A 33 10.13 -3.65 18.79
C ASP A 33 11.28 -3.73 17.79
N ILE A 34 11.59 -2.60 17.19
CA ILE A 34 12.69 -2.43 16.22
C ILE A 34 13.82 -1.55 16.75
N SER A 35 13.79 -1.20 18.02
CA SER A 35 14.79 -0.30 18.65
C SER A 35 16.21 -0.81 18.55
N GLN A 36 16.40 -2.13 18.47
CA GLN A 36 17.71 -2.78 18.34
C GLN A 36 18.25 -2.76 16.90
N TYR A 37 17.43 -2.34 15.92
CA TYR A 37 17.79 -2.36 14.50
C TYR A 37 17.57 -0.98 13.86
N PRO A 38 18.28 0.07 14.32
CA PRO A 38 18.09 1.41 13.80
C PRO A 38 18.57 1.51 12.34
N ALA A 39 17.87 2.32 11.56
CA ALA A 39 18.32 2.68 10.22
C ALA A 39 19.71 3.32 10.28
N SER A 40 20.52 3.09 9.24
CA SER A 40 21.85 3.68 9.17
C SER A 40 21.77 5.23 9.22
N ILE A 41 22.87 5.85 9.65
CA ILE A 41 23.01 7.31 9.68
C ILE A 41 22.80 7.88 8.27
N GLU A 42 23.36 7.21 7.26
CA GLU A 42 23.18 7.60 5.86
C GLU A 42 21.69 7.59 5.44
N GLN A 43 20.97 6.52 5.75
CA GLN A 43 19.52 6.42 5.47
C GLN A 43 18.76 7.52 6.19
N SER A 44 19.01 7.72 7.48
CA SER A 44 18.32 8.73 8.29
C SER A 44 18.57 10.16 7.76
N THR A 45 19.80 10.50 7.47
CA THR A 45 20.19 11.81 6.90
C THR A 45 19.56 12.03 5.53
N LYS A 46 19.49 10.97 4.70
CA LYS A 46 18.88 11.06 3.37
C LYS A 46 17.39 11.29 3.46
N ILE A 47 16.70 10.58 4.36
CA ILE A 47 15.25 10.74 4.59
C ILE A 47 14.94 12.16 5.06
N GLU A 48 15.74 12.71 6.00
CA GLU A 48 15.57 14.07 6.48
C GLU A 48 15.72 15.10 5.34
N LYS A 49 16.76 14.97 4.52
CA LYS A 49 16.94 15.83 3.34
C LYS A 49 15.76 15.77 2.39
N LEU A 50 15.25 14.57 2.11
CA LEU A 50 14.10 14.38 1.23
C LEU A 50 12.82 14.97 1.82
N SER A 51 12.57 14.80 3.11
CA SER A 51 11.39 15.35 3.77
C SER A 51 11.40 16.89 3.72
N ASN A 52 12.54 17.50 3.90
CA ASN A 52 12.71 18.96 3.77
C ASN A 52 12.51 19.43 2.33
N PHE A 53 13.05 18.71 1.35
CA PHE A 53 12.93 19.04 -0.07
C PHE A 53 11.50 18.85 -0.60
N TYR A 54 10.81 17.78 -0.17
CA TYR A 54 9.45 17.46 -0.60
C TYR A 54 8.38 17.88 0.42
N LYS A 55 8.59 19.00 1.09
CA LYS A 55 7.58 19.52 2.02
C LYS A 55 6.24 19.67 1.33
N LYS A 56 5.20 19.10 1.96
CA LYS A 56 3.82 19.12 1.46
C LYS A 56 3.13 20.41 1.89
N GLU A 57 2.43 21.04 0.95
CA GLU A 57 1.49 22.11 1.27
C GLU A 57 0.24 21.53 1.96
N GLY A 58 -0.29 22.27 2.93
CA GLY A 58 -1.35 21.73 3.79
C GLY A 58 -2.70 21.48 3.11
N THR A 59 -2.88 21.91 1.86
CA THR A 59 -4.10 21.69 1.05
C THR A 59 -3.91 20.57 0.02
N GLU A 60 -2.71 20.03 -0.10
CA GLU A 60 -2.36 18.92 -0.98
C GLU A 60 -2.63 17.59 -0.28
N ILE A 61 -3.03 16.60 -1.06
CA ILE A 61 -3.12 15.22 -0.63
C ILE A 61 -1.89 14.48 -1.14
N ARG A 62 -1.19 13.79 -0.28
CA ARG A 62 -0.08 12.91 -0.63
C ARG A 62 -0.51 11.46 -0.49
N ILE A 63 -0.50 10.73 -1.59
CA ILE A 63 -0.69 9.28 -1.61
C ILE A 63 0.61 8.58 -1.97
N MET A 64 0.87 7.41 -1.38
CA MET A 64 2.11 6.67 -1.55
C MET A 64 1.81 5.19 -1.80
N THR A 65 2.65 4.51 -2.55
CA THR A 65 2.69 3.05 -2.66
C THR A 65 4.08 2.52 -2.36
N TYR A 66 4.16 1.37 -1.70
CA TYR A 66 5.43 0.75 -1.36
C TYR A 66 5.29 -0.77 -1.16
N ASN A 67 5.88 -1.55 -2.06
CA ASN A 67 6.09 -2.98 -1.85
C ASN A 67 7.27 -3.17 -0.88
N LEU A 68 7.02 -3.84 0.25
CA LEU A 68 7.97 -3.94 1.38
C LEU A 68 8.91 -5.13 1.28
N LEU A 69 8.70 -6.03 0.31
CA LEU A 69 9.31 -7.36 0.25
C LEU A 69 9.05 -8.17 1.53
N ALA A 70 8.22 -9.19 1.43
CA ALA A 70 7.81 -10.00 2.58
C ALA A 70 8.99 -10.52 3.40
N ASP A 71 8.80 -10.66 4.71
CA ASP A 71 9.83 -11.13 5.65
C ASP A 71 10.15 -12.62 5.52
N THR A 72 9.32 -13.38 4.81
CA THR A 72 9.59 -14.77 4.44
C THR A 72 10.62 -14.90 3.32
N LEU A 73 10.81 -13.82 2.57
CA LEU A 73 11.81 -13.68 1.54
C LEU A 73 12.85 -12.69 2.10
N SER A 74 13.99 -13.17 2.52
CA SER A 74 15.06 -12.27 2.97
C SER A 74 15.71 -11.62 1.75
N PHE A 75 15.59 -10.31 1.63
CA PHE A 75 16.34 -9.54 0.65
C PHE A 75 17.79 -9.43 1.15
N GLU A 76 18.72 -10.00 0.41
CA GLU A 76 20.16 -10.06 0.80
C GLU A 76 20.36 -10.59 2.25
N GLY A 77 19.49 -11.46 2.72
CA GLY A 77 19.55 -12.00 4.08
C GLY A 77 19.05 -11.09 5.19
N THR A 78 18.38 -9.97 4.85
CA THR A 78 17.95 -8.98 5.85
C THR A 78 16.45 -9.11 6.19
N PRO A 79 16.08 -9.65 7.38
CA PRO A 79 14.68 -9.74 7.80
C PRO A 79 13.97 -8.39 7.93
N ALA A 80 12.63 -8.40 7.96
CA ALA A 80 11.80 -7.20 8.04
C ALA A 80 12.20 -6.27 9.21
N GLN A 81 12.48 -6.79 10.38
CA GLN A 81 12.84 -6.00 11.56
C GLN A 81 14.06 -5.09 11.33
N TYR A 82 15.07 -5.59 10.59
CA TYR A 82 16.27 -4.79 10.28
C TYR A 82 16.02 -3.66 9.27
N ARG A 83 14.91 -3.75 8.51
CA ARG A 83 14.54 -2.78 7.48
C ARG A 83 13.47 -1.79 7.95
N ALA A 84 12.75 -2.15 9.03
CA ALA A 84 11.53 -1.49 9.45
C ALA A 84 11.76 -0.06 9.94
N ASP A 85 12.85 0.24 10.65
CA ASP A 85 13.12 1.59 11.12
C ASP A 85 13.30 2.56 9.95
N GLY A 86 13.99 2.13 8.89
CA GLY A 86 14.13 2.93 7.67
C GLY A 86 12.78 3.19 6.99
N VAL A 87 11.91 2.18 6.92
CA VAL A 87 10.55 2.33 6.37
C VAL A 87 9.69 3.26 7.23
N CYS A 88 9.72 3.12 8.55
CA CYS A 88 9.00 4.00 9.47
C CYS A 88 9.49 5.46 9.36
N LYS A 89 10.79 5.67 9.24
CA LYS A 89 11.36 7.01 9.01
C LYS A 89 10.93 7.60 7.66
N ILE A 90 10.84 6.80 6.59
CA ILE A 90 10.29 7.26 5.29
C ILE A 90 8.83 7.70 5.48
N LEU A 91 8.00 6.89 6.12
CA LEU A 91 6.60 7.24 6.39
C LEU A 91 6.48 8.54 7.18
N ASN A 92 7.23 8.67 8.26
CA ASN A 92 7.19 9.86 9.12
C ASN A 92 7.76 11.10 8.40
N GLY A 93 8.84 10.95 7.64
CA GLY A 93 9.51 12.05 6.93
C GLY A 93 8.75 12.53 5.70
N ILE A 94 8.30 11.60 4.85
CA ILE A 94 7.52 11.92 3.64
C ILE A 94 6.06 12.26 4.00
N SER A 95 5.55 11.68 5.10
CA SER A 95 4.24 11.97 5.67
C SER A 95 3.07 11.88 4.67
N PRO A 96 2.86 10.72 4.02
CA PRO A 96 1.71 10.52 3.16
C PRO A 96 0.41 10.56 3.96
N ASP A 97 -0.66 11.06 3.34
CA ASP A 97 -2.01 11.01 3.91
C ASP A 97 -2.55 9.58 3.88
N VAL A 98 -2.26 8.86 2.78
CA VAL A 98 -2.60 7.45 2.61
C VAL A 98 -1.42 6.73 1.95
N CYS A 99 -1.06 5.55 2.46
CA CYS A 99 -0.04 4.69 1.91
C CYS A 99 -0.58 3.28 1.64
N GLY A 100 -0.43 2.80 0.41
CA GLY A 100 -0.70 1.41 0.06
C GLY A 100 0.56 0.57 0.18
N PHE A 101 0.49 -0.48 0.97
CA PHE A 101 1.58 -1.44 1.11
C PHE A 101 1.25 -2.74 0.38
N GLN A 102 2.27 -3.33 -0.23
CA GLN A 102 2.27 -4.67 -0.79
C GLN A 102 3.31 -5.50 -0.03
N GLU A 103 3.10 -6.80 0.00
CA GLU A 103 3.95 -7.76 0.74
C GLU A 103 4.08 -7.45 2.24
N MET A 104 3.10 -6.77 2.80
CA MET A 104 3.05 -6.45 4.23
C MET A 104 2.67 -7.68 5.04
N SER A 105 3.65 -8.53 5.35
CA SER A 105 3.47 -9.68 6.23
C SER A 105 3.04 -9.26 7.65
N ARG A 106 2.69 -10.24 8.48
CA ARG A 106 2.32 -9.97 9.88
C ARG A 106 3.44 -9.30 10.68
N LYS A 107 4.70 -9.67 10.43
CA LYS A 107 5.85 -9.03 11.10
C LYS A 107 6.04 -7.61 10.64
N TRP A 108 5.95 -7.36 9.33
CA TRP A 108 5.94 -6.00 8.79
C TRP A 108 4.84 -5.15 9.41
N PHE A 109 3.62 -5.71 9.49
CA PHE A 109 2.51 -5.00 10.13
C PHE A 109 2.84 -4.64 11.58
N ALA A 110 3.34 -5.58 12.39
CA ALA A 110 3.71 -5.32 13.78
C ALA A 110 4.78 -4.21 13.89
N CYS A 111 5.83 -4.27 13.05
CA CYS A 111 6.88 -3.27 13.04
C CYS A 111 6.35 -1.87 12.72
N VAL A 112 5.57 -1.72 11.65
CA VAL A 112 5.09 -0.39 11.21
C VAL A 112 3.99 0.13 12.13
N TYR A 113 3.07 -0.73 12.58
CA TYR A 113 1.98 -0.37 13.49
C TYR A 113 2.49 0.21 14.81
N ASN A 114 3.50 -0.43 15.42
CA ASN A 114 4.04 -0.01 16.72
C ASN A 114 4.95 1.23 16.65
N ASN A 115 5.48 1.56 15.48
CA ASN A 115 6.51 2.61 15.35
C ASN A 115 6.05 3.80 14.51
N THR A 116 4.75 3.89 14.23
CA THR A 116 4.14 5.03 13.53
C THR A 116 2.78 5.38 14.11
N ASP A 117 2.31 6.62 13.91
CA ASP A 117 0.95 7.06 14.28
C ASP A 117 -0.12 6.70 13.23
N TYR A 118 0.22 5.95 12.20
CA TYR A 118 -0.70 5.57 11.14
C TYR A 118 -1.76 4.59 11.63
N LYS A 119 -2.98 4.75 11.13
CA LYS A 119 -4.04 3.74 11.24
C LYS A 119 -4.08 2.89 10.00
N PHE A 120 -4.60 1.67 10.13
CA PHE A 120 -4.56 0.68 9.07
C PHE A 120 -5.95 0.19 8.71
N ILE A 121 -6.20 0.02 7.41
CA ILE A 121 -7.28 -0.78 6.85
C ILE A 121 -6.67 -2.13 6.52
N HIS A 122 -7.03 -3.11 7.35
CA HIS A 122 -6.45 -4.42 7.33
C HIS A 122 -7.53 -5.45 6.95
N PRO A 123 -7.27 -6.37 6.04
CA PRO A 123 -8.21 -7.45 5.73
C PRO A 123 -8.46 -8.32 6.95
N ILE A 124 -9.71 -8.39 7.39
CA ILE A 124 -10.11 -9.00 8.69
C ILE A 124 -10.01 -10.53 8.65
N ARG A 125 -9.96 -11.16 7.49
CA ARG A 125 -10.23 -12.61 7.34
C ARG A 125 -9.06 -13.51 7.03
N SER A 126 -7.83 -13.10 7.16
CA SER A 126 -6.75 -14.05 6.97
C SER A 126 -5.96 -14.27 8.26
N ALA A 127 -6.53 -15.05 9.15
CA ALA A 127 -5.82 -15.54 10.35
C ALA A 127 -4.56 -16.36 9.99
N ALA A 128 -4.41 -16.77 8.75
CA ALA A 128 -3.38 -17.73 8.44
C ALA A 128 -2.12 -17.17 7.82
N PHE A 129 -2.06 -16.19 6.94
CA PHE A 129 -0.73 -15.94 6.33
C PHE A 129 -0.59 -14.71 5.42
N SER A 130 -1.60 -13.85 5.19
CA SER A 130 -1.38 -12.96 4.07
C SER A 130 -2.15 -11.65 4.07
N THR A 131 -1.84 -10.79 4.97
CA THR A 131 -2.12 -9.39 4.74
C THR A 131 -1.02 -8.80 3.87
N MET A 132 -0.93 -9.31 2.66
CA MET A 132 0.11 -8.83 1.76
C MET A 132 -0.26 -7.47 1.13
N THR A 133 -1.52 -7.08 1.21
CA THR A 133 -2.03 -5.79 0.68
C THR A 133 -2.78 -5.05 1.77
N THR A 134 -2.35 -3.84 2.11
CA THR A 134 -2.85 -3.06 3.26
C THR A 134 -2.85 -1.57 2.92
N LEU A 135 -3.81 -0.81 3.44
CA LEU A 135 -3.77 0.65 3.42
C LEU A 135 -3.45 1.19 4.82
N ALA A 136 -2.48 2.08 4.90
CA ALA A 136 -2.24 2.91 6.07
C ALA A 136 -2.68 4.35 5.79
N TYR A 137 -3.19 5.05 6.80
CA TYR A 137 -3.58 6.45 6.66
C TYR A 137 -3.22 7.27 7.90
N ASN A 138 -2.92 8.53 7.68
CA ASN A 138 -2.59 9.48 8.74
C ASN A 138 -3.87 10.08 9.32
N PRO A 139 -4.28 9.71 10.57
CA PRO A 139 -5.53 10.20 11.15
C PRO A 139 -5.50 11.69 11.49
N LYS A 140 -4.33 12.35 11.43
CA LYS A 140 -4.20 13.80 11.63
C LYS A 140 -4.57 14.62 10.39
N THR A 141 -4.56 13.98 9.22
CA THR A 141 -4.77 14.67 7.93
C THR A 141 -5.98 14.17 7.15
N VAL A 142 -6.42 12.93 7.42
CA VAL A 142 -7.61 12.36 6.78
C VAL A 142 -8.49 11.60 7.78
N ASN A 143 -9.80 11.71 7.58
CA ASN A 143 -10.80 10.89 8.26
C ASN A 143 -11.27 9.77 7.34
N LEU A 144 -11.31 8.54 7.84
CA LEU A 144 -11.85 7.39 7.12
C LEU A 144 -13.38 7.47 7.09
N VAL A 145 -13.97 7.46 5.88
CA VAL A 145 -15.42 7.53 5.64
C VAL A 145 -16.01 6.15 5.40
N ALA A 146 -15.34 5.36 4.56
CA ALA A 146 -15.75 3.99 4.23
C ALA A 146 -14.52 3.18 3.84
N PHE A 147 -14.60 1.86 3.97
CA PHE A 147 -13.51 0.97 3.57
C PHE A 147 -14.05 -0.43 3.24
N GLY A 148 -13.22 -1.20 2.56
CA GLY A 148 -13.51 -2.59 2.28
C GLY A 148 -12.37 -3.30 1.56
N GLU A 149 -12.62 -4.56 1.26
CA GLU A 149 -11.72 -5.39 0.47
C GLU A 149 -12.50 -6.18 -0.58
N GLN A 150 -11.81 -6.52 -1.66
CA GLN A 150 -12.31 -7.43 -2.67
C GLN A 150 -11.20 -8.40 -3.05
N VAL A 151 -11.42 -9.70 -2.83
CA VAL A 151 -10.54 -10.75 -3.33
C VAL A 151 -10.79 -10.92 -4.83
N PHE A 152 -9.73 -11.03 -5.63
CA PHE A 152 -9.87 -11.30 -7.06
C PHE A 152 -10.50 -12.66 -7.32
N LYS A 153 -11.42 -12.73 -8.27
CA LYS A 153 -12.19 -13.95 -8.58
C LYS A 153 -11.33 -15.04 -9.18
N ASN A 154 -10.33 -14.65 -9.98
CA ASN A 154 -9.45 -15.58 -10.67
C ASN A 154 -7.99 -15.32 -10.34
N GLY A 155 -7.24 -16.37 -10.05
CA GLY A 155 -5.80 -16.31 -9.83
C GLY A 155 -5.26 -17.56 -9.15
N ASN A 156 -4.09 -18.00 -9.56
CA ASN A 156 -3.28 -18.93 -8.78
C ASN A 156 -2.90 -18.21 -7.48
N ASN A 157 -3.29 -18.78 -6.33
CA ASN A 157 -3.19 -18.15 -5.02
C ASN A 157 -4.08 -16.91 -4.84
N SER A 158 -5.29 -16.92 -5.41
CA SER A 158 -6.28 -15.85 -5.31
C SER A 158 -6.57 -15.39 -3.89
N ALA A 159 -6.42 -16.27 -2.91
CA ALA A 159 -6.55 -15.94 -1.49
C ALA A 159 -5.57 -14.86 -1.00
N LEU A 160 -4.47 -14.64 -1.72
CA LEU A 160 -3.43 -13.67 -1.40
C LEU A 160 -3.56 -12.36 -2.19
N ARG A 161 -4.20 -12.40 -3.35
CA ARG A 161 -4.33 -11.23 -4.24
C ARG A 161 -5.70 -10.59 -4.07
N ARG A 162 -5.70 -9.32 -3.72
CA ARG A 162 -6.91 -8.55 -3.44
C ARG A 162 -6.72 -7.07 -3.69
N MET A 163 -7.83 -6.36 -3.71
CA MET A 163 -7.89 -4.92 -3.60
C MET A 163 -8.33 -4.56 -2.18
N VAL A 164 -7.61 -3.65 -1.53
CA VAL A 164 -8.03 -3.01 -0.28
C VAL A 164 -8.28 -1.55 -0.59
N TRP A 165 -9.45 -1.04 -0.21
CA TRP A 165 -9.83 0.32 -0.53
C TRP A 165 -10.30 1.10 0.71
N GLY A 166 -10.09 2.40 0.66
CA GLY A 166 -10.61 3.35 1.62
C GLY A 166 -11.11 4.61 0.93
N VAL A 167 -12.17 5.17 1.47
CA VAL A 167 -12.69 6.49 1.13
C VAL A 167 -12.35 7.43 2.28
N PHE A 168 -11.72 8.53 1.97
CA PHE A 168 -11.17 9.45 2.96
C PHE A 168 -11.72 10.86 2.75
N ARG A 169 -11.87 11.58 3.84
CA ARG A 169 -12.15 13.01 3.86
C ARG A 169 -10.89 13.75 4.33
N HIS A 170 -10.35 14.62 3.51
CA HIS A 170 -9.18 15.42 3.88
C HIS A 170 -9.59 16.47 4.91
N VAL A 171 -8.93 16.47 6.09
CA VAL A 171 -9.31 17.29 7.23
C VAL A 171 -9.33 18.78 6.89
N LYS A 172 -8.32 19.26 6.18
CA LYS A 172 -8.15 20.70 5.93
C LYS A 172 -9.04 21.25 4.80
N THR A 173 -9.34 20.43 3.79
CA THR A 173 -10.11 20.90 2.61
C THR A 173 -11.54 20.37 2.57
N ASP A 174 -11.89 19.47 3.46
CA ASP A 174 -13.17 18.75 3.53
C ASP A 174 -13.53 17.92 2.27
N LYS A 175 -12.58 17.79 1.33
CA LYS A 175 -12.79 17.06 0.08
C LYS A 175 -12.65 15.57 0.29
N ILE A 176 -13.48 14.80 -0.45
CA ILE A 176 -13.49 13.33 -0.39
C ILE A 176 -12.70 12.78 -1.57
N PHE A 177 -11.98 11.68 -1.33
CA PHE A 177 -11.27 10.89 -2.33
C PHE A 177 -11.21 9.42 -1.91
N ALA A 178 -11.03 8.54 -2.86
CA ALA A 178 -10.85 7.11 -2.61
C ALA A 178 -9.46 6.65 -3.06
N VAL A 179 -8.91 5.68 -2.35
CA VAL A 179 -7.66 4.99 -2.70
C VAL A 179 -7.94 3.50 -2.77
N VAL A 180 -7.45 2.84 -3.82
CA VAL A 180 -7.56 1.39 -4.01
C VAL A 180 -6.15 0.84 -4.17
N ASN A 181 -5.71 0.05 -3.19
CA ASN A 181 -4.40 -0.57 -3.18
C ASN A 181 -4.49 -2.03 -3.64
N THR A 182 -3.52 -2.45 -4.45
CA THR A 182 -3.45 -3.81 -4.97
C THR A 182 -2.01 -4.33 -5.08
N HIS A 183 -1.91 -5.65 -5.27
CA HIS A 183 -0.72 -6.32 -5.75
C HIS A 183 -1.16 -7.39 -6.75
N PHE A 184 -0.96 -7.15 -8.04
CA PHE A 184 -1.39 -8.07 -9.10
C PHE A 184 -0.51 -9.32 -9.15
N SER A 185 -1.06 -10.39 -9.72
CA SER A 185 -0.31 -11.60 -10.02
C SER A 185 0.74 -11.32 -11.10
N LEU A 186 1.83 -12.06 -11.05
CA LEU A 186 2.80 -12.08 -12.13
C LEU A 186 2.14 -12.68 -13.40
N SER A 187 2.49 -12.14 -14.56
CA SER A 187 2.25 -12.77 -15.85
C SER A 187 3.18 -13.97 -15.95
N GLY A 188 2.72 -15.20 -15.84
CA GLY A 188 3.47 -16.44 -16.01
C GLY A 188 5.01 -16.41 -15.82
N ALA A 189 5.67 -17.53 -15.80
CA ALA A 189 7.14 -17.57 -15.61
C ALA A 189 7.94 -16.87 -16.73
N ASP A 190 7.35 -16.76 -17.89
CA ASP A 190 7.90 -16.16 -19.11
C ASP A 190 7.23 -14.83 -19.49
N PHE A 191 6.37 -14.27 -18.63
CA PHE A 191 5.57 -13.06 -18.86
C PHE A 191 4.63 -13.12 -20.08
N THR A 192 4.32 -14.30 -20.59
CA THR A 192 3.46 -14.48 -21.76
C THR A 192 2.01 -14.72 -21.40
N ASP A 193 1.71 -15.33 -20.23
CA ASP A 193 0.34 -15.53 -19.76
C ASP A 193 -0.15 -14.33 -18.94
N ASN A 194 -0.85 -13.46 -19.61
CA ASN A 194 -1.46 -12.27 -19.01
C ASN A 194 -2.92 -12.48 -18.57
N THR A 195 -3.49 -13.67 -18.69
CA THR A 195 -4.94 -13.94 -18.49
C THR A 195 -5.38 -13.50 -17.08
N ILE A 196 -4.65 -13.94 -16.05
CA ILE A 196 -4.99 -13.62 -14.65
C ILE A 196 -4.85 -12.12 -14.38
N PRO A 197 -3.68 -11.47 -14.61
CA PRO A 197 -3.55 -10.06 -14.30
C PRO A 197 -4.42 -9.15 -15.17
N LEU A 198 -4.78 -9.54 -16.40
CA LEU A 198 -5.78 -8.82 -17.19
C LEU A 198 -7.17 -8.86 -16.55
N THR A 199 -7.58 -10.04 -16.03
CA THR A 199 -8.83 -10.16 -15.28
C THR A 199 -8.81 -9.29 -14.02
N GLN A 200 -7.69 -9.27 -13.30
CA GLN A 200 -7.50 -8.42 -12.12
C GLN A 200 -7.60 -6.92 -12.48
N ALA A 201 -7.04 -6.51 -13.61
CA ALA A 201 -7.16 -5.14 -14.11
C ALA A 201 -8.61 -4.75 -14.42
N LEU A 202 -9.39 -5.63 -15.04
CA LEU A 202 -10.81 -5.40 -15.32
C LEU A 202 -11.65 -5.32 -14.04
N GLU A 203 -11.38 -6.18 -13.05
CA GLU A 203 -12.04 -6.12 -11.75
C GLU A 203 -11.70 -4.81 -11.03
N MET A 204 -10.46 -4.34 -11.08
CA MET A 204 -10.06 -3.05 -10.51
C MET A 204 -10.76 -1.87 -11.17
N ILE A 205 -10.86 -1.87 -12.49
CA ILE A 205 -11.59 -0.84 -13.25
C ILE A 205 -13.05 -0.80 -12.81
N THR A 206 -13.67 -1.96 -12.62
CA THR A 206 -15.06 -2.08 -12.17
C THR A 206 -15.24 -1.51 -10.78
N LEU A 207 -14.44 -1.94 -9.80
CA LEU A 207 -14.49 -1.43 -8.43
C LEU A 207 -14.27 0.09 -8.37
N CYS A 208 -13.30 0.61 -9.11
CA CYS A 208 -13.04 2.05 -9.13
C CYS A 208 -14.21 2.86 -9.72
N LYS A 209 -14.90 2.34 -10.74
CA LYS A 209 -16.13 2.96 -11.27
C LYS A 209 -17.26 2.96 -10.23
N GLU A 210 -17.45 1.87 -9.51
CA GLU A 210 -18.43 1.77 -8.43
C GLU A 210 -18.14 2.76 -7.32
N LEU A 211 -16.91 2.81 -6.82
CA LEU A 211 -16.51 3.76 -5.78
C LEU A 211 -16.68 5.21 -6.22
N LYS A 212 -16.25 5.55 -7.46
CA LYS A 212 -16.40 6.89 -8.01
C LYS A 212 -17.88 7.31 -8.07
N ASN A 213 -18.76 6.41 -8.51
CA ASN A 213 -20.19 6.70 -8.63
C ASN A 213 -20.86 6.79 -7.25
N LEU A 214 -20.54 5.85 -6.33
CA LEU A 214 -21.15 5.80 -5.01
C LEU A 214 -20.79 7.01 -4.13
N PHE A 215 -19.54 7.44 -4.16
CA PHE A 215 -19.04 8.51 -3.32
C PHE A 215 -18.87 9.85 -4.04
N ASN A 216 -19.13 9.89 -5.35
CA ASN A 216 -18.94 11.09 -6.19
C ASN A 216 -17.58 11.76 -5.97
N CYS A 217 -16.51 10.99 -5.98
CA CYS A 217 -15.17 11.48 -5.68
C CYS A 217 -14.12 10.89 -6.64
N PRO A 218 -12.94 11.53 -6.79
CA PRO A 218 -11.85 10.93 -7.53
C PRO A 218 -11.35 9.69 -6.81
N VAL A 219 -10.89 8.69 -7.60
CA VAL A 219 -10.34 7.43 -7.13
C VAL A 219 -8.89 7.31 -7.58
N PHE A 220 -8.03 6.82 -6.70
CA PHE A 220 -6.61 6.63 -6.94
C PHE A 220 -6.24 5.15 -6.81
N PRO A 221 -6.27 4.38 -7.92
CA PRO A 221 -5.67 3.06 -7.95
C PRO A 221 -4.15 3.16 -7.79
N LEU A 222 -3.57 2.37 -6.89
CA LEU A 222 -2.13 2.31 -6.67
C LEU A 222 -1.69 0.90 -6.26
N GLY A 223 -0.40 0.63 -6.39
CA GLY A 223 0.17 -0.63 -5.97
C GLY A 223 1.27 -1.13 -6.89
N ASP A 224 1.66 -2.38 -6.63
CA ASP A 224 2.47 -3.20 -7.52
C ASP A 224 1.56 -3.94 -8.50
N PHE A 225 1.55 -3.48 -9.74
CA PHE A 225 0.72 -4.05 -10.80
C PHE A 225 1.42 -5.19 -11.53
N ASN A 226 2.68 -5.47 -11.24
CA ASN A 226 3.50 -6.41 -12.00
C ASN A 226 3.41 -6.18 -13.52
N ALA A 227 3.15 -4.95 -13.93
CA ALA A 227 2.94 -4.52 -15.30
C ALA A 227 3.75 -3.24 -15.56
N HIS A 228 4.72 -3.33 -16.45
CA HIS A 228 5.52 -2.18 -16.83
C HIS A 228 4.73 -1.22 -17.74
N LYS A 229 5.14 0.06 -17.74
CA LYS A 229 4.60 1.03 -18.67
C LYS A 229 4.81 0.57 -20.10
N SER A 230 3.74 0.49 -20.89
CA SER A 230 3.80 0.01 -22.26
C SER A 230 4.60 0.96 -23.16
N THR A 231 5.41 0.38 -24.03
CA THR A 231 6.15 1.07 -25.09
C THR A 231 6.02 0.31 -26.41
N LYS A 232 6.39 0.93 -27.54
CA LYS A 232 6.41 0.22 -28.83
C LYS A 232 7.34 -1.00 -28.85
N LYS A 233 8.42 -0.98 -28.05
CA LYS A 233 9.40 -2.08 -27.97
C LYS A 233 9.02 -3.12 -26.92
N THR A 234 8.34 -2.71 -25.87
CA THR A 234 7.92 -3.55 -24.75
C THR A 234 6.44 -3.31 -24.46
N PRO A 235 5.52 -3.94 -25.21
CA PRO A 235 4.09 -3.81 -24.97
C PRO A 235 3.70 -4.48 -23.65
N SER A 236 2.74 -3.89 -22.97
CA SER A 236 2.21 -4.40 -21.69
C SER A 236 0.68 -4.38 -21.73
N PRO A 237 0.03 -5.49 -22.11
CA PRO A 237 -1.42 -5.53 -22.25
C PRO A 237 -2.17 -5.15 -20.96
N ILE A 238 -1.60 -5.46 -19.80
CA ILE A 238 -2.16 -5.12 -18.49
C ILE A 238 -2.15 -3.60 -18.30
N TYR A 239 -1.02 -2.96 -18.57
CA TYR A 239 -0.91 -1.51 -18.50
C TYR A 239 -1.84 -0.83 -19.51
N ASP A 240 -1.88 -1.34 -20.73
CA ASP A 240 -2.71 -0.79 -21.82
C ASP A 240 -4.19 -0.80 -21.47
N ILE A 241 -4.70 -1.86 -20.83
CA ILE A 241 -6.10 -1.88 -20.40
C ILE A 241 -6.37 -0.92 -19.23
N LEU A 242 -5.43 -0.79 -18.29
CA LEU A 242 -5.56 0.14 -17.17
C LEU A 242 -5.66 1.59 -17.64
N VAL A 243 -4.86 2.00 -18.62
CA VAL A 243 -4.88 3.37 -19.14
C VAL A 243 -6.07 3.68 -20.06
N THR A 244 -6.88 2.69 -20.42
CA THR A 244 -8.20 2.96 -21.04
C THR A 244 -9.19 3.63 -20.07
N ALA A 245 -9.05 3.36 -18.78
CA ALA A 245 -9.94 3.88 -17.73
C ALA A 245 -9.26 4.95 -16.86
N PHE A 246 -7.98 4.81 -16.61
CA PHE A 246 -7.23 5.62 -15.67
C PHE A 246 -6.16 6.46 -16.39
N LYS A 247 -5.76 7.56 -15.76
CA LYS A 247 -4.61 8.35 -16.18
C LYS A 247 -3.42 8.04 -15.29
N ASN A 248 -2.26 7.72 -15.87
CA ASN A 248 -1.06 7.53 -15.07
C ASN A 248 -0.57 8.88 -14.53
N THR A 249 -0.32 8.94 -13.24
CA THR A 249 0.11 10.19 -12.60
C THR A 249 1.51 10.64 -13.04
N THR A 250 2.36 9.73 -13.51
CA THR A 250 3.66 10.09 -14.11
C THR A 250 3.50 11.01 -15.31
N ASP A 251 2.48 10.75 -16.15
CA ASP A 251 2.27 11.53 -17.39
C ASP A 251 1.63 12.89 -17.11
N LEU A 252 0.97 13.05 -15.96
CA LEU A 252 0.24 14.24 -15.57
C LEU A 252 1.02 15.17 -14.64
N ALA A 253 2.06 14.66 -13.98
CA ALA A 253 2.77 15.38 -12.94
C ALA A 253 3.53 16.60 -13.50
N LYS A 254 3.42 17.73 -12.81
CA LYS A 254 4.24 18.92 -13.10
C LYS A 254 5.71 18.70 -12.77
N THR A 255 5.98 17.98 -11.68
CA THR A 255 7.32 17.59 -11.24
C THR A 255 7.37 16.09 -11.09
N ARG A 256 8.37 15.45 -11.70
CA ARG A 256 8.61 14.01 -11.59
C ARG A 256 10.09 13.75 -11.31
N SER A 257 10.38 12.62 -10.63
CA SER A 257 11.75 12.16 -10.46
C SER A 257 12.35 11.74 -11.81
N HIS A 258 13.64 11.96 -11.95
CA HIS A 258 14.45 11.38 -13.02
C HIS A 258 14.83 9.97 -12.59
N GLY A 259 14.11 8.98 -12.95
CA GLY A 259 14.36 7.59 -12.60
C GLY A 259 13.03 6.86 -12.69
N GLU A 260 12.92 6.05 -13.69
CA GLU A 260 11.63 5.44 -14.05
C GLU A 260 11.46 4.07 -13.41
N ASN A 261 12.52 3.55 -12.75
CA ASN A 261 12.47 2.22 -12.16
C ASN A 261 11.89 2.28 -10.77
N THR A 262 10.87 1.48 -10.52
CA THR A 262 10.26 1.34 -9.20
C THR A 262 10.77 0.12 -8.46
N ASN A 263 11.60 -0.70 -9.09
CA ASN A 263 12.30 -1.80 -8.44
C ASN A 263 13.79 -1.87 -8.82
N ASN A 264 14.56 -2.66 -8.08
CA ASN A 264 16.00 -2.82 -8.31
C ASN A 264 16.35 -3.62 -9.60
N LYS A 265 15.36 -4.23 -10.25
CA LYS A 265 15.49 -4.94 -11.52
C LYS A 265 15.28 -4.04 -12.75
N THR A 266 15.26 -2.72 -12.55
CA THR A 266 15.07 -1.72 -13.60
C THR A 266 13.69 -1.74 -14.28
N LEU A 267 12.67 -2.20 -13.57
CA LEU A 267 11.28 -2.21 -14.05
C LEU A 267 10.47 -1.09 -13.38
N PHE A 268 9.56 -0.51 -14.16
CA PHE A 268 8.56 0.45 -13.66
C PHE A 268 7.21 -0.27 -13.55
N ILE A 269 6.99 -0.98 -12.46
CA ILE A 269 5.81 -1.85 -12.23
C ILE A 269 4.90 -1.38 -11.09
N ASP A 270 5.40 -0.48 -10.25
CA ASP A 270 4.59 0.20 -9.24
C ASP A 270 4.00 1.47 -9.84
N HIS A 271 2.70 1.64 -9.72
CA HIS A 271 2.00 2.78 -10.32
C HIS A 271 1.08 3.46 -9.33
N VAL A 272 0.85 4.73 -9.58
CA VAL A 272 -0.29 5.50 -9.07
C VAL A 272 -1.07 6.00 -10.27
N PHE A 273 -2.35 5.66 -10.32
CA PHE A 273 -3.26 6.15 -11.34
C PHE A 273 -4.26 7.14 -10.74
N SER A 274 -4.89 7.93 -11.59
CA SER A 274 -6.00 8.81 -11.21
C SER A 274 -7.23 8.54 -12.07
N PHE A 275 -8.39 8.51 -11.42
CA PHE A 275 -9.69 8.38 -12.06
C PHE A 275 -10.60 9.50 -11.56
N GLY A 276 -10.65 10.58 -12.29
CA GLY A 276 -11.38 11.80 -11.96
C GLY A 276 -10.62 13.07 -12.36
N ASP A 277 -11.24 14.22 -12.14
CA ASP A 277 -10.66 15.52 -12.48
C ASP A 277 -9.82 16.05 -11.31
N VAL A 278 -8.52 15.83 -11.39
CA VAL A 278 -7.54 16.19 -10.38
C VAL A 278 -6.31 16.81 -11.04
N LYS A 279 -5.53 17.55 -10.25
CA LYS A 279 -4.25 18.08 -10.67
C LYS A 279 -3.13 17.35 -9.95
N ILE A 280 -2.30 16.65 -10.69
CA ILE A 280 -1.11 15.99 -10.15
C ILE A 280 0.02 17.02 -10.11
N LEU A 281 0.52 17.28 -8.91
CA LEU A 281 1.56 18.28 -8.67
C LEU A 281 2.94 17.64 -8.75
N ARG A 282 3.13 16.48 -8.09
CA ARG A 282 4.37 15.72 -8.05
C ARG A 282 4.10 14.24 -8.23
N HIS A 283 5.05 13.56 -8.88
CA HIS A 283 5.15 12.11 -8.92
C HIS A 283 6.60 11.73 -8.70
N ILE A 284 6.92 11.17 -7.55
CA ILE A 284 8.30 10.98 -7.09
C ILE A 284 8.54 9.53 -6.69
N THR A 285 9.51 8.89 -7.31
CA THR A 285 10.08 7.61 -6.88
C THR A 285 11.35 7.87 -6.08
N LEU A 286 11.44 7.33 -4.89
CA LEU A 286 12.60 7.51 -4.01
C LEU A 286 13.68 6.44 -4.33
N SER A 287 14.23 6.48 -5.52
CA SER A 287 15.13 5.46 -6.09
C SER A 287 16.62 5.62 -5.73
N GLN A 288 16.91 6.20 -4.56
CA GLN A 288 18.30 6.35 -4.14
C GLN A 288 18.92 5.06 -3.60
N SER A 289 20.23 4.92 -3.79
CA SER A 289 21.00 3.73 -3.38
C SER A 289 20.84 3.37 -1.90
N SER A 290 20.73 4.37 -1.04
CA SER A 290 20.51 4.18 0.41
C SER A 290 19.18 3.48 0.76
N PHE A 291 18.21 3.41 -0.17
CA PHE A 291 16.93 2.74 0.05
C PHE A 291 16.86 1.35 -0.55
N LYS A 292 17.85 0.94 -1.36
CA LYS A 292 17.93 -0.42 -1.93
C LYS A 292 17.89 -1.52 -0.87
N GLN A 293 18.42 -1.25 0.31
CA GLN A 293 18.47 -2.22 1.40
C GLN A 293 17.15 -2.34 2.18
N LEU A 294 16.18 -1.48 1.93
CA LEU A 294 14.91 -1.49 2.63
C LEU A 294 13.88 -2.39 1.95
N SER A 295 13.92 -2.48 0.62
CA SER A 295 13.10 -3.36 -0.20
C SER A 295 13.77 -3.52 -1.57
N ASP A 296 13.34 -4.52 -2.35
CA ASP A 296 13.68 -4.61 -3.77
C ASP A 296 12.82 -3.66 -4.63
N HIS A 297 11.84 -3.00 -4.04
CA HIS A 297 11.09 -1.90 -4.62
C HIS A 297 11.44 -0.56 -3.96
N TYR A 298 11.11 0.54 -4.65
CA TYR A 298 11.28 1.89 -4.15
C TYR A 298 9.93 2.52 -3.80
N PRO A 299 9.84 3.29 -2.70
CA PRO A 299 8.63 4.02 -2.39
C PRO A 299 8.32 5.05 -3.49
N LEU A 300 7.06 5.13 -3.87
CA LEU A 300 6.56 6.07 -4.86
C LEU A 300 5.43 6.88 -4.25
N PHE A 301 5.49 8.22 -4.35
CA PHE A 301 4.40 9.09 -3.88
C PHE A 301 3.97 10.12 -4.90
N CYS A 302 2.72 10.56 -4.78
CA CYS A 302 2.13 11.63 -5.58
C CYS A 302 1.52 12.69 -4.67
N ASP A 303 1.78 13.97 -5.00
CA ASP A 303 1.06 15.10 -4.44
C ASP A 303 -0.03 15.56 -5.40
N ILE A 304 -1.23 15.75 -4.86
CA ILE A 304 -2.45 15.92 -5.60
C ILE A 304 -3.23 17.12 -5.04
N SER A 305 -3.70 17.97 -5.92
CA SER A 305 -4.70 18.97 -5.60
C SER A 305 -6.06 18.49 -6.12
N LEU A 306 -7.01 18.29 -5.22
CA LEU A 306 -8.40 18.03 -5.57
C LEU A 306 -9.05 19.35 -6.01
N LYS A 307 -9.78 19.33 -7.12
CA LYS A 307 -10.57 20.47 -7.58
C LYS A 307 -11.84 20.66 -6.77
#